data_5df392143e6d93b14eb3adb000280a11
#
_entry.id   5df392143e6d93b14eb3adb000280a11
#
_cell.length_a   1.000
_cell.length_b   1.000
_cell.length_c   1.000
_cell.angle_alpha   90.00
_cell.angle_beta   90.00
_cell.angle_gamma   90.00
#
_symmetry.space_group_name_H-M   'P 1'
#
loop_
_entity.id
_entity.type
_entity.pdbx_description
1 polymer ?
#
loop_
_entity_poly.entity_id
_entity_poly.type
_entity_poly.pdbx_seq_one_letter_code
_entity_poly.pdbx_strand_id
1 'polypeptide(L)'
;LRGIVDEYEVKLTAAGLTVTICGRGYAARLLDNESRPVTYQGATLAEIVRCHAAPYGISSAEIAPVSADSVYTVAAGTSQWKALEGFCRTYGGFSPRFRRDGLLVAAPERDDGRRIVIDGTSPILSCTLREDHYGVLTEVLVIDKTRNVSYSVQNRDVLDRGGQCRRVVYTPGQSTWAAMRYTGEYQIRQSREEELTIELGLAGCFPAFPGDTVRLELEAMG
;
A
#
# COMPACT_ATOMS: atom_id res chain seq x y z
N LEU A 1 -8.71 4.80 -17.33
CA LEU A 1 -8.94 3.90 -16.17
C LEU A 1 -9.43 2.55 -16.68
N ARG A 2 -8.87 1.48 -16.13
CA ARG A 2 -9.36 0.11 -16.31
C ARG A 2 -9.81 -0.41 -14.94
N GLY A 3 -11.00 -1.03 -14.89
CA GLY A 3 -11.58 -1.51 -13.65
C GLY A 3 -12.82 -2.34 -13.87
N ILE A 4 -13.54 -2.57 -12.81
CA ILE A 4 -14.80 -3.30 -12.77
C ILE A 4 -15.90 -2.29 -12.49
N VAL A 5 -16.94 -2.29 -13.32
CA VAL A 5 -18.15 -1.51 -13.03
C VAL A 5 -19.00 -2.30 -12.04
N ASP A 6 -19.22 -1.73 -10.88
CA ASP A 6 -20.04 -2.34 -9.84
C ASP A 6 -21.51 -1.87 -9.95
N GLU A 7 -21.72 -0.61 -10.37
CA GLU A 7 -23.03 0.00 -10.45
C GLU A 7 -23.09 1.05 -11.55
N TYR A 8 -24.24 1.20 -12.19
CA TYR A 8 -24.56 2.36 -13.00
C TYR A 8 -25.99 2.85 -12.68
N GLU A 9 -26.15 4.14 -12.61
CA GLU A 9 -27.44 4.82 -12.41
C GLU A 9 -27.74 5.71 -13.60
N VAL A 10 -28.96 5.62 -14.12
CA VAL A 10 -29.47 6.52 -15.14
C VAL A 10 -30.58 7.36 -14.56
N LYS A 11 -30.40 8.67 -14.53
CA LYS A 11 -31.34 9.61 -13.93
C LYS A 11 -31.82 10.61 -14.95
N LEU A 12 -33.14 10.64 -15.20
CA LEU A 12 -33.80 11.64 -16.03
C LEU A 12 -34.44 12.70 -15.12
N THR A 13 -34.08 13.95 -15.32
CA THR A 13 -34.67 15.11 -14.61
C THR A 13 -35.06 16.18 -15.61
N ALA A 14 -35.72 17.24 -15.13
CA ALA A 14 -36.02 18.41 -15.96
C ALA A 14 -34.77 19.10 -16.53
N ALA A 15 -33.60 18.90 -15.91
CA ALA A 15 -32.30 19.41 -16.38
C ALA A 15 -31.62 18.48 -17.41
N GLY A 16 -32.17 17.29 -17.67
CA GLY A 16 -31.65 16.34 -18.65
C GLY A 16 -31.33 14.96 -18.09
N LEU A 17 -30.67 14.15 -18.92
CA LEU A 17 -30.25 12.81 -18.61
C LEU A 17 -28.85 12.81 -18.00
N THR A 18 -28.70 12.18 -16.83
CA THR A 18 -27.40 11.96 -16.19
C THR A 18 -27.15 10.47 -16.03
N VAL A 19 -25.93 10.05 -16.33
CA VAL A 19 -25.46 8.68 -16.10
C VAL A 19 -24.31 8.73 -15.10
N THR A 20 -24.48 8.02 -13.98
CA THR A 20 -23.46 7.84 -12.96
C THR A 20 -22.95 6.41 -13.04
N ILE A 21 -21.64 6.23 -13.11
CA ILE A 21 -20.98 4.93 -13.16
C ILE A 21 -20.03 4.84 -11.95
N CYS A 22 -20.26 3.86 -11.09
CA CYS A 22 -19.40 3.54 -9.96
C CYS A 22 -18.69 2.22 -10.20
N GLY A 23 -17.43 2.13 -9.74
CA GLY A 23 -16.67 0.91 -9.94
C GLY A 23 -15.36 0.92 -9.16
N ARG A 24 -14.70 -0.23 -9.18
CA ARG A 24 -13.45 -0.47 -8.46
C ARG A 24 -12.34 -0.92 -9.41
N GLY A 25 -11.08 -0.75 -8.98
CA GLY A 25 -9.92 -1.29 -9.67
C GLY A 25 -9.86 -2.82 -9.59
N TYR A 26 -8.95 -3.45 -10.33
CA TYR A 26 -8.82 -4.92 -10.39
C TYR A 26 -8.44 -5.58 -9.07
N ALA A 27 -7.93 -4.82 -8.09
CA ALA A 27 -7.73 -5.31 -6.73
C ALA A 27 -9.03 -5.88 -6.10
N ALA A 28 -10.21 -5.40 -6.53
CA ALA A 28 -11.49 -5.91 -6.08
C ALA A 28 -11.63 -7.42 -6.27
N ARG A 29 -11.11 -7.96 -7.38
CA ARG A 29 -11.13 -9.42 -7.63
C ARG A 29 -10.39 -10.21 -6.56
N LEU A 30 -9.34 -9.64 -6.01
CA LEU A 30 -8.53 -10.28 -4.96
C LEU A 30 -9.08 -9.99 -3.56
N LEU A 31 -9.76 -8.86 -3.38
CA LEU A 31 -10.39 -8.49 -2.11
C LEU A 31 -11.66 -9.31 -1.85
N ASP A 32 -12.47 -9.50 -2.89
CA ASP A 32 -13.78 -10.17 -2.80
C ASP A 32 -13.64 -11.71 -2.77
N ASN A 33 -12.47 -12.26 -3.05
CA ASN A 33 -12.24 -13.69 -3.10
C ASN A 33 -11.34 -14.15 -1.95
N GLU A 34 -11.83 -15.12 -1.18
CA GLU A 34 -11.12 -15.70 -0.06
C GLU A 34 -10.26 -16.89 -0.48
N SER A 35 -9.14 -17.05 0.21
CA SER A 35 -8.21 -18.16 0.02
C SER A 35 -8.65 -19.39 0.79
N ARG A 36 -8.38 -20.55 0.22
CA ARG A 36 -8.33 -21.80 0.99
C ARG A 36 -7.09 -21.79 1.88
N PRO A 37 -7.10 -22.51 3.03
CA PRO A 37 -5.90 -22.61 3.85
C PRO A 37 -4.77 -23.27 3.06
N VAL A 38 -3.61 -22.64 3.06
CA VAL A 38 -2.43 -23.16 2.38
C VAL A 38 -1.16 -22.79 3.13
N THR A 39 -0.19 -23.70 3.11
CA THR A 39 1.13 -23.50 3.71
C THR A 39 2.19 -23.70 2.64
N TYR A 40 3.02 -22.70 2.45
CA TYR A 40 4.14 -22.69 1.51
C TYR A 40 5.45 -22.93 2.24
N GLN A 41 6.31 -23.74 1.65
CA GLN A 41 7.68 -24.00 2.12
C GLN A 41 8.65 -23.32 1.16
N GLY A 42 9.32 -22.24 1.61
CA GLY A 42 10.29 -21.54 0.77
C GLY A 42 9.70 -20.91 -0.51
N ALA A 43 8.49 -20.32 -0.43
CA ALA A 43 7.80 -19.76 -1.58
C ALA A 43 8.51 -18.54 -2.16
N THR A 44 8.43 -18.37 -3.46
CA THR A 44 8.79 -17.13 -4.16
C THR A 44 7.58 -16.23 -4.34
N LEU A 45 7.80 -14.92 -4.42
CA LEU A 45 6.71 -13.97 -4.71
C LEU A 45 6.03 -14.27 -6.05
N ALA A 46 6.78 -14.73 -7.05
CA ALA A 46 6.21 -15.17 -8.33
C ALA A 46 5.21 -16.33 -8.16
N GLU A 47 5.51 -17.28 -7.27
CA GLU A 47 4.61 -18.38 -6.95
C GLU A 47 3.35 -17.87 -6.21
N ILE A 48 3.50 -16.96 -5.26
CA ILE A 48 2.37 -16.34 -4.56
C ILE A 48 1.46 -15.60 -5.54
N VAL A 49 2.02 -14.79 -6.45
CA VAL A 49 1.24 -14.10 -7.50
C VAL A 49 0.52 -15.12 -8.39
N ARG A 50 1.21 -16.17 -8.81
CA ARG A 50 0.62 -17.24 -9.63
C ARG A 50 -0.53 -17.95 -8.93
N CYS A 51 -0.44 -18.19 -7.63
CA CYS A 51 -1.48 -18.92 -6.86
C CYS A 51 -2.65 -18.02 -6.44
N HIS A 52 -2.38 -16.75 -6.10
CA HIS A 52 -3.37 -15.85 -5.51
C HIS A 52 -3.91 -14.76 -6.44
N ALA A 53 -3.24 -14.48 -7.58
CA ALA A 53 -3.68 -13.46 -8.52
C ALA A 53 -4.09 -14.02 -9.89
N ALA A 54 -3.32 -14.93 -10.46
CA ALA A 54 -3.58 -15.44 -11.81
C ALA A 54 -4.95 -16.13 -11.96
N PRO A 55 -5.47 -16.93 -11.00
CA PRO A 55 -6.79 -17.55 -11.10
C PRO A 55 -7.94 -16.55 -11.21
N TYR A 56 -7.72 -15.31 -10.82
CA TYR A 56 -8.71 -14.22 -10.84
C TYR A 56 -8.54 -13.29 -12.05
N GLY A 57 -7.83 -13.77 -13.09
CA GLY A 57 -7.65 -13.07 -14.36
C GLY A 57 -6.60 -11.96 -14.32
N ILE A 58 -5.69 -11.99 -13.33
CA ILE A 58 -4.54 -11.08 -13.24
C ILE A 58 -3.32 -11.85 -13.74
N SER A 59 -3.15 -11.86 -15.07
CA SER A 59 -2.13 -12.65 -15.77
C SER A 59 -0.80 -11.92 -15.97
N SER A 60 -0.79 -10.58 -15.83
CA SER A 60 0.39 -9.76 -16.02
C SER A 60 0.77 -9.07 -14.72
N ALA A 61 2.02 -9.19 -14.32
CA ALA A 61 2.53 -8.58 -13.10
C ALA A 61 4.01 -8.18 -13.26
N GLU A 62 4.39 -7.08 -12.63
CA GLU A 62 5.78 -6.72 -12.35
C GLU A 62 6.11 -7.27 -10.96
N ILE A 63 7.09 -8.16 -10.86
CA ILE A 63 7.36 -8.92 -9.63
C ILE A 63 8.82 -8.75 -9.22
N ALA A 64 9.05 -8.31 -7.98
CA ALA A 64 10.38 -8.28 -7.40
C ALA A 64 10.88 -9.72 -7.08
N PRO A 65 12.18 -9.99 -7.15
CA PRO A 65 12.77 -11.29 -6.82
C PRO A 65 12.83 -11.48 -5.30
N VAL A 66 11.67 -11.68 -4.68
CA VAL A 66 11.51 -11.92 -3.24
C VAL A 66 11.18 -13.38 -3.01
N SER A 67 11.84 -14.00 -2.04
CA SER A 67 11.56 -15.37 -1.59
C SER A 67 11.45 -15.42 -0.07
N ALA A 68 10.63 -16.34 0.41
CA ALA A 68 10.55 -16.67 1.84
C ALA A 68 11.52 -17.83 2.13
N ASP A 69 12.47 -17.59 3.03
CA ASP A 69 13.36 -18.65 3.55
C ASP A 69 12.69 -19.46 4.66
N SER A 70 11.41 -19.21 4.92
CA SER A 70 10.62 -19.81 6.00
C SER A 70 9.22 -20.21 5.50
N VAL A 71 8.46 -20.79 6.40
CA VAL A 71 7.08 -21.21 6.13
C VAL A 71 6.18 -19.98 6.04
N TYR A 72 5.41 -19.86 4.95
CA TYR A 72 4.35 -18.89 4.80
C TYR A 72 2.99 -19.56 4.82
N THR A 73 2.15 -19.22 5.78
CA THR A 73 0.81 -19.81 5.93
C THR A 73 -0.27 -18.76 5.69
N VAL A 74 -1.22 -19.12 4.84
CA VAL A 74 -2.44 -18.35 4.59
C VAL A 74 -3.59 -19.09 5.26
N ALA A 75 -4.27 -18.41 6.19
CA ALA A 75 -5.43 -18.98 6.88
C ALA A 75 -6.66 -19.00 5.97
N ALA A 76 -7.60 -19.92 6.25
CA ALA A 76 -8.91 -19.91 5.61
C ALA A 76 -9.64 -18.57 5.85
N GLY A 77 -10.37 -18.07 4.86
CA GLY A 77 -11.08 -16.79 4.95
C GLY A 77 -10.20 -15.54 4.83
N THR A 78 -8.90 -15.72 4.58
CA THR A 78 -8.02 -14.61 4.19
C THR A 78 -8.30 -14.24 2.74
N SER A 79 -8.54 -12.95 2.42
CA SER A 79 -8.70 -12.56 1.01
C SER A 79 -7.42 -12.81 0.23
N GLN A 80 -7.55 -13.06 -1.08
CA GLN A 80 -6.39 -13.27 -1.96
C GLN A 80 -5.44 -12.06 -1.93
N TRP A 81 -6.01 -10.85 -1.81
CA TRP A 81 -5.24 -9.63 -1.64
C TRP A 81 -4.39 -9.65 -0.37
N LYS A 82 -5.01 -9.99 0.78
CA LYS A 82 -4.28 -10.07 2.06
C LYS A 82 -3.19 -11.13 2.05
N ALA A 83 -3.41 -12.25 1.35
CA ALA A 83 -2.39 -13.28 1.19
C ALA A 83 -1.18 -12.74 0.40
N LEU A 84 -1.42 -12.07 -0.74
CA LEU A 84 -0.35 -11.46 -1.54
C LEU A 84 0.35 -10.34 -0.77
N GLU A 85 -0.43 -9.42 -0.19
CA GLU A 85 0.08 -8.27 0.55
C GLU A 85 0.89 -8.69 1.78
N GLY A 86 0.40 -9.67 2.54
CA GLY A 86 1.10 -10.22 3.70
C GLY A 86 2.47 -10.77 3.34
N PHE A 87 2.58 -11.47 2.22
CA PHE A 87 3.87 -11.96 1.72
C PHE A 87 4.81 -10.80 1.35
N CYS A 88 4.33 -9.84 0.56
CA CYS A 88 5.12 -8.69 0.15
C CYS A 88 5.63 -7.87 1.36
N ARG A 89 4.78 -7.66 2.36
CA ARG A 89 5.13 -6.92 3.58
C ARG A 89 6.16 -7.64 4.42
N THR A 90 5.97 -8.95 4.62
CA THR A 90 6.83 -9.75 5.51
C THR A 90 8.21 -9.97 4.91
N TYR A 91 8.29 -10.32 3.63
CA TYR A 91 9.55 -10.74 3.02
C TYR A 91 10.17 -9.67 2.09
N GLY A 92 9.38 -8.70 1.63
CA GLY A 92 9.84 -7.64 0.74
C GLY A 92 9.86 -6.24 1.35
N GLY A 93 9.09 -6.01 2.42
CA GLY A 93 8.98 -4.68 3.05
C GLY A 93 8.22 -3.64 2.21
N PHE A 94 7.35 -4.09 1.29
CA PHE A 94 6.53 -3.22 0.44
C PHE A 94 5.10 -3.77 0.31
N SER A 95 4.17 -2.92 -0.16
CA SER A 95 2.82 -3.32 -0.53
C SER A 95 2.68 -3.53 -2.04
N PRO A 96 1.92 -4.53 -2.50
CA PRO A 96 1.54 -4.64 -3.89
C PRO A 96 0.55 -3.53 -4.26
N ARG A 97 0.51 -3.15 -5.54
CA ARG A 97 -0.40 -2.14 -6.07
C ARG A 97 -0.80 -2.44 -7.50
N PHE A 98 -1.87 -1.83 -7.96
CA PHE A 98 -2.24 -1.84 -9.37
C PHE A 98 -1.90 -0.52 -10.03
N ARG A 99 -1.28 -0.59 -11.19
CA ARG A 99 -1.12 0.57 -12.06
C ARG A 99 -2.46 0.91 -12.73
N ARG A 100 -2.52 2.11 -13.29
CA ARG A 100 -3.70 2.63 -13.98
C ARG A 100 -4.12 1.81 -15.20
N ASP A 101 -3.17 1.15 -15.86
CA ASP A 101 -3.41 0.24 -16.98
C ASP A 101 -3.91 -1.15 -16.53
N GLY A 102 -3.99 -1.39 -15.22
CA GLY A 102 -4.45 -2.63 -14.62
C GLY A 102 -3.33 -3.65 -14.39
N LEU A 103 -2.06 -3.27 -14.59
CA LEU A 103 -0.91 -4.12 -14.27
C LEU A 103 -0.75 -4.23 -12.74
N LEU A 104 -0.64 -5.45 -12.25
CA LEU A 104 -0.24 -5.71 -10.86
C LEU A 104 1.26 -5.44 -10.70
N VAL A 105 1.64 -4.61 -9.74
CA VAL A 105 3.02 -4.36 -9.36
C VAL A 105 3.24 -4.89 -7.94
N ALA A 106 3.98 -5.98 -7.84
CA ALA A 106 4.44 -6.59 -6.61
C ALA A 106 5.95 -6.36 -6.48
N ALA A 107 6.32 -5.09 -6.36
CA ALA A 107 7.71 -4.61 -6.26
C ALA A 107 7.73 -3.30 -5.46
N PRO A 108 8.87 -2.95 -4.84
CA PRO A 108 9.05 -1.64 -4.21
C PRO A 108 8.74 -0.51 -5.18
N GLU A 109 8.28 0.61 -4.64
CA GLU A 109 8.17 1.83 -5.42
C GLU A 109 9.53 2.26 -5.93
N ARG A 110 9.57 2.63 -7.20
CA ARG A 110 10.73 3.22 -7.83
C ARG A 110 10.41 4.66 -8.18
N ASP A 111 11.29 5.55 -7.84
CA ASP A 111 11.25 6.90 -8.36
C ASP A 111 11.57 6.84 -9.86
N ASP A 112 10.58 7.15 -10.69
CA ASP A 112 10.73 7.18 -12.16
C ASP A 112 11.39 8.48 -12.65
N GLY A 113 11.76 9.36 -11.72
CA GLY A 113 12.35 10.66 -12.01
C GLY A 113 11.35 11.72 -12.47
N ARG A 114 10.08 11.36 -12.62
CA ARG A 114 9.03 12.33 -12.97
C ARG A 114 8.80 13.28 -11.79
N ARG A 115 8.85 14.55 -12.09
CA ARG A 115 8.58 15.62 -11.11
C ARG A 115 7.45 16.48 -11.63
N ILE A 116 6.45 16.66 -10.80
CA ILE A 116 5.31 17.53 -11.05
C ILE A 116 5.47 18.72 -10.13
N VAL A 117 5.45 19.93 -10.67
CA VAL A 117 5.51 21.16 -9.86
C VAL A 117 4.13 21.77 -9.84
N ILE A 118 3.65 22.08 -8.64
CA ILE A 118 2.45 22.89 -8.39
C ILE A 118 2.90 24.16 -7.71
N ASP A 119 2.72 25.27 -8.37
CA ASP A 119 3.15 26.60 -7.93
C ASP A 119 2.00 27.61 -7.97
N GLY A 120 2.29 28.88 -7.71
CA GLY A 120 1.31 29.96 -7.73
C GLY A 120 0.65 30.21 -9.10
N THR A 121 1.15 29.61 -10.20
CA THR A 121 0.53 29.69 -11.54
C THR A 121 -0.44 28.55 -11.79
N SER A 122 -0.42 27.52 -10.96
CA SER A 122 -1.32 26.36 -11.06
C SER A 122 -2.75 26.76 -10.64
N PRO A 123 -3.79 26.16 -11.26
CA PRO A 123 -5.19 26.53 -10.99
C PRO A 123 -5.69 25.94 -9.66
N ILE A 124 -5.12 26.40 -8.53
CA ILE A 124 -5.44 25.93 -7.19
C ILE A 124 -6.72 26.60 -6.70
N LEU A 125 -7.70 25.80 -6.29
CA LEU A 125 -8.94 26.24 -5.66
C LEU A 125 -8.86 26.22 -4.13
N SER A 126 -8.16 25.24 -3.58
CA SER A 126 -7.94 25.09 -2.15
C SER A 126 -6.66 24.31 -1.88
N CYS A 127 -6.02 24.61 -0.75
CA CYS A 127 -4.91 23.84 -0.23
C CYS A 127 -5.09 23.69 1.28
N THR A 128 -5.11 22.47 1.77
CA THR A 128 -5.16 22.16 3.21
C THR A 128 -3.93 21.32 3.55
N LEU A 129 -3.10 21.83 4.44
CA LEU A 129 -1.99 21.10 5.05
C LEU A 129 -2.46 20.62 6.42
N ARG A 130 -2.36 19.33 6.66
CA ARG A 130 -2.66 18.70 7.94
C ARG A 130 -1.45 17.93 8.42
N GLU A 131 -1.00 18.25 9.61
CA GLU A 131 0.05 17.52 10.32
C GLU A 131 -0.58 16.80 11.50
N ASP A 132 -0.43 15.46 11.54
CA ASP A 132 -1.00 14.61 12.58
C ASP A 132 0.11 13.76 13.21
N HIS A 133 0.49 14.09 14.43
CA HIS A 133 1.52 13.38 15.16
C HIS A 133 0.97 12.17 15.94
N TYR A 134 -0.35 12.00 15.96
CA TYR A 134 -0.97 10.88 16.65
C TYR A 134 -0.77 9.58 15.87
N GLY A 135 -0.31 8.55 16.55
CA GLY A 135 -0.16 7.23 15.95
C GLY A 135 1.14 7.00 15.19
N VAL A 136 1.99 8.03 15.03
CA VAL A 136 3.33 7.84 14.45
C VAL A 136 4.18 6.97 15.39
N LEU A 137 4.63 5.83 14.87
CA LEU A 137 5.34 4.84 15.67
C LEU A 137 6.79 5.26 15.91
N THR A 138 7.20 5.20 17.18
CA THR A 138 8.60 5.39 17.58
C THR A 138 9.39 4.11 17.64
N GLU A 139 8.70 2.99 17.88
CA GLU A 139 9.31 1.67 17.94
C GLU A 139 8.33 0.59 17.47
N VAL A 140 8.82 -0.36 16.72
CA VAL A 140 8.10 -1.60 16.42
C VAL A 140 8.92 -2.77 16.95
N LEU A 141 8.37 -3.49 17.92
CA LEU A 141 8.93 -4.74 18.40
C LEU A 141 8.32 -5.89 17.61
N VAL A 142 9.13 -6.51 16.78
CA VAL A 142 8.74 -7.66 15.96
C VAL A 142 9.12 -8.94 16.69
N ILE A 143 8.16 -9.85 16.87
CA ILE A 143 8.34 -11.09 17.65
C ILE A 143 8.05 -12.31 16.76
N ASP A 144 9.01 -13.22 16.69
CA ASP A 144 8.81 -14.59 16.22
C ASP A 144 8.58 -15.50 17.43
N LYS A 145 7.33 -15.90 17.64
CA LYS A 145 6.95 -16.76 18.78
C LYS A 145 7.54 -18.17 18.69
N THR A 146 7.75 -18.69 17.49
CA THR A 146 8.24 -20.05 17.28
C THR A 146 9.70 -20.17 17.69
N ARG A 147 10.51 -19.14 17.37
CA ARG A 147 11.93 -19.08 17.73
C ARG A 147 12.18 -18.41 19.08
N ASN A 148 11.15 -17.82 19.67
CA ASN A 148 11.26 -16.99 20.88
C ASN A 148 12.32 -15.89 20.76
N VAL A 149 12.35 -15.20 19.62
CA VAL A 149 13.25 -14.09 19.34
C VAL A 149 12.47 -12.83 19.04
N SER A 150 13.07 -11.69 19.30
CA SER A 150 12.49 -10.39 18.98
C SER A 150 13.51 -9.47 18.30
N TYR A 151 13.00 -8.56 17.49
CA TYR A 151 13.78 -7.54 16.79
C TYR A 151 13.08 -6.18 16.95
N SER A 152 13.81 -5.16 17.41
CA SER A 152 13.27 -3.80 17.56
C SER A 152 13.74 -2.93 16.41
N VAL A 153 12.78 -2.24 15.78
CA VAL A 153 13.03 -1.19 14.79
C VAL A 153 12.59 0.14 15.38
N GLN A 154 13.46 1.13 15.34
CA GLN A 154 13.24 2.44 15.94
C GLN A 154 13.15 3.55 14.90
N ASN A 155 12.20 4.47 15.11
CA ASN A 155 12.09 5.74 14.41
C ASN A 155 12.75 6.83 15.25
N ARG A 156 14.04 7.05 15.02
CA ARG A 156 14.84 7.96 15.86
C ARG A 156 14.38 9.41 15.75
N ASP A 157 13.97 9.85 14.57
CA ASP A 157 13.51 11.22 14.34
C ASP A 157 12.33 11.59 15.26
N VAL A 158 11.41 10.66 15.47
CA VAL A 158 10.24 10.87 16.34
C VAL A 158 10.60 10.67 17.80
N LEU A 159 11.50 9.72 18.12
CA LEU A 159 12.03 9.55 19.47
C LEU A 159 12.76 10.81 19.97
N ASP A 160 13.62 11.40 19.14
CA ASP A 160 14.39 12.59 19.46
C ASP A 160 13.50 13.83 19.67
N ARG A 161 12.32 13.85 19.04
CA ARG A 161 11.26 14.85 19.27
C ARG A 161 10.41 14.56 20.53
N GLY A 162 10.72 13.50 21.28
CA GLY A 162 10.01 13.13 22.50
C GLY A 162 8.76 12.26 22.30
N GLY A 163 8.54 11.76 21.07
CA GLY A 163 7.43 10.85 20.79
C GLY A 163 7.55 9.53 21.53
N GLN A 164 6.41 8.96 21.94
CA GLN A 164 6.35 7.66 22.63
C GLN A 164 5.16 6.85 22.12
N CYS A 165 5.41 6.01 21.11
CA CYS A 165 4.40 5.10 20.56
C CYS A 165 5.05 3.79 20.12
N ARG A 166 4.84 2.71 20.89
CA ARG A 166 5.36 1.37 20.57
C ARG A 166 4.26 0.47 20.06
N ARG A 167 4.56 -0.29 19.01
CA ARG A 167 3.71 -1.38 18.51
C ARG A 167 4.43 -2.71 18.61
N VAL A 168 3.70 -3.76 18.98
CA VAL A 168 4.19 -5.13 18.96
C VAL A 168 3.54 -5.86 17.78
N VAL A 169 4.35 -6.48 16.93
CA VAL A 169 3.91 -7.21 15.74
C VAL A 169 4.48 -8.62 15.78
N TYR A 170 3.66 -9.59 15.42
CA TYR A 170 4.09 -10.99 15.31
C TYR A 170 4.32 -11.36 13.84
N THR A 171 5.45 -11.99 13.57
CA THR A 171 5.72 -12.60 12.27
C THR A 171 5.27 -14.06 12.25
N PRO A 172 5.03 -14.61 11.05
CA PRO A 172 4.94 -16.07 10.88
C PRO A 172 6.17 -16.76 11.46
N GLY A 173 5.97 -17.93 12.03
CA GLY A 173 7.06 -18.68 12.70
C GLY A 173 8.24 -18.94 11.78
N GLN A 174 9.45 -18.99 12.36
CA GLN A 174 10.73 -19.19 11.69
C GLN A 174 11.13 -18.07 10.70
N SER A 175 10.68 -16.86 10.94
CA SER A 175 11.04 -15.70 10.12
C SER A 175 12.53 -15.37 10.23
N THR A 176 13.16 -15.01 9.11
CA THR A 176 14.55 -14.53 9.12
C THR A 176 14.67 -13.16 9.80
N TRP A 177 15.86 -12.77 10.22
CA TRP A 177 16.13 -11.42 10.74
C TRP A 177 15.79 -10.33 9.73
N ALA A 178 16.03 -10.60 8.43
CA ALA A 178 15.67 -9.69 7.36
C ALA A 178 14.16 -9.50 7.26
N ALA A 179 13.38 -10.58 7.33
CA ALA A 179 11.91 -10.51 7.31
C ALA A 179 11.35 -9.76 8.53
N MET A 180 11.93 -9.98 9.71
CA MET A 180 11.53 -9.24 10.91
C MET A 180 11.85 -7.74 10.78
N ARG A 181 13.02 -7.39 10.24
CA ARG A 181 13.40 -6.00 9.95
C ARG A 181 12.45 -5.35 8.97
N TYR A 182 12.19 -5.99 7.82
CA TYR A 182 11.26 -5.45 6.80
C TYR A 182 9.85 -5.24 7.35
N THR A 183 9.37 -6.17 8.18
CA THR A 183 8.08 -6.02 8.86
C THR A 183 8.06 -4.78 9.74
N GLY A 184 9.10 -4.57 10.56
CA GLY A 184 9.19 -3.41 11.45
C GLY A 184 9.33 -2.08 10.70
N GLU A 185 10.23 -2.02 9.71
CA GLU A 185 10.45 -0.84 8.85
C GLU A 185 9.17 -0.48 8.08
N TYR A 186 8.45 -1.48 7.60
CA TYR A 186 7.17 -1.27 6.93
C TYR A 186 6.14 -0.60 7.86
N GLN A 187 6.00 -1.10 9.09
CA GLN A 187 5.05 -0.55 10.06
C GLN A 187 5.37 0.91 10.42
N ILE A 188 6.65 1.24 10.61
CA ILE A 188 7.08 2.62 10.86
C ILE A 188 6.76 3.51 9.65
N ARG A 189 7.14 3.09 8.43
CA ARG A 189 6.85 3.86 7.23
C ARG A 189 5.35 4.09 7.04
N GLN A 190 4.54 3.04 7.22
CA GLN A 190 3.09 3.12 7.11
C GLN A 190 2.50 4.12 8.12
N SER A 191 3.02 4.17 9.35
CA SER A 191 2.54 5.12 10.37
C SER A 191 2.89 6.57 10.05
N ARG A 192 3.89 6.80 9.18
CA ARG A 192 4.32 8.14 8.75
C ARG A 192 3.59 8.65 7.52
N GLU A 193 2.94 7.77 6.75
CA GLU A 193 2.22 8.17 5.53
C GLU A 193 1.11 9.18 5.81
N GLU A 194 0.54 9.17 7.01
CA GLU A 194 -0.51 10.08 7.45
C GLU A 194 0.01 11.22 8.35
N GLU A 195 1.31 11.25 8.68
CA GLU A 195 1.92 12.29 9.53
C GLU A 195 1.77 13.68 8.89
N LEU A 196 1.96 13.77 7.58
CA LEU A 196 1.78 15.01 6.83
C LEU A 196 0.91 14.73 5.60
N THR A 197 -0.25 15.35 5.56
CA THR A 197 -1.18 15.23 4.44
C THR A 197 -1.44 16.62 3.84
N ILE A 198 -1.34 16.72 2.52
CA ILE A 198 -1.69 17.92 1.78
C ILE A 198 -2.82 17.59 0.83
N GLU A 199 -3.96 18.24 1.03
CA GLU A 199 -5.12 18.13 0.16
C GLU A 199 -5.23 19.35 -0.74
N LEU A 200 -5.21 19.12 -2.06
CA LEU A 200 -5.27 20.17 -3.07
C LEU A 200 -6.55 20.04 -3.88
N GLY A 201 -7.35 21.09 -3.89
CA GLY A 201 -8.43 21.28 -4.84
C GLY A 201 -7.90 22.02 -6.06
N LEU A 202 -7.99 21.40 -7.25
CA LEU A 202 -7.54 21.99 -8.50
C LEU A 202 -8.70 22.16 -9.48
N ALA A 203 -8.68 23.24 -10.26
CA ALA A 203 -9.64 23.42 -11.35
C ALA A 203 -9.23 22.57 -12.56
N GLY A 204 -10.13 21.68 -13.01
CA GLY A 204 -9.90 20.85 -14.19
C GLY A 204 -9.17 19.53 -13.88
N CYS A 205 -8.67 18.88 -14.92
CA CYS A 205 -7.95 17.63 -14.82
C CYS A 205 -6.45 17.89 -14.62
N PHE A 206 -5.90 17.33 -13.57
CA PHE A 206 -4.48 17.39 -13.29
C PHE A 206 -3.82 16.03 -13.60
N PRO A 207 -2.70 16.00 -14.34
CA PRO A 207 -2.10 14.75 -14.81
C PRO A 207 -1.16 14.13 -13.77
N ALA A 208 -1.61 14.00 -12.52
CA ALA A 208 -0.90 13.30 -11.46
C ALA A 208 -1.56 11.94 -11.18
N PHE A 209 -0.73 10.98 -10.80
CA PHE A 209 -1.16 9.61 -10.49
C PHE A 209 -0.58 9.17 -9.14
N PRO A 210 -1.23 8.19 -8.48
CA PRO A 210 -0.65 7.60 -7.28
C PRO A 210 0.78 7.10 -7.52
N GLY A 211 1.71 7.51 -6.66
CA GLY A 211 3.15 7.23 -6.79
C GLY A 211 3.96 8.33 -7.48
N ASP A 212 3.32 9.34 -8.09
CA ASP A 212 4.03 10.48 -8.65
C ASP A 212 4.63 11.36 -7.53
N THR A 213 5.83 11.89 -7.76
CA THR A 213 6.42 12.89 -6.87
C THR A 213 5.97 14.29 -7.26
N VAL A 214 5.39 15.01 -6.31
CA VAL A 214 4.91 16.38 -6.51
C VAL A 214 5.74 17.34 -5.65
N ARG A 215 6.22 18.41 -6.25
CA ARG A 215 6.83 19.53 -5.55
C ARG A 215 5.80 20.66 -5.46
N LEU A 216 5.51 21.06 -4.26
CA LEU A 216 4.57 22.14 -3.98
C LEU A 216 5.35 23.42 -3.64
N GLU A 217 5.13 24.49 -4.40
CA GLU A 217 5.77 25.81 -4.22
C GLU A 217 4.68 26.87 -4.02
N LEU A 218 4.18 26.99 -2.81
CA LEU A 218 3.14 27.96 -2.45
C LEU A 218 3.68 28.93 -1.40
N GLU A 219 3.97 30.17 -1.81
CA GLU A 219 4.49 31.22 -0.90
C GLU A 219 3.60 31.43 0.34
N ALA A 220 2.29 31.24 0.21
CA ALA A 220 1.35 31.39 1.32
C ALA A 220 1.41 30.27 2.38
N MET A 221 2.09 29.16 2.08
CA MET A 221 2.20 28.00 2.96
C MET A 221 3.57 27.86 3.62
N GLY A 222 4.53 28.75 3.30
CA GLY A 222 5.90 28.79 3.83
C GLY A 222 6.90 28.00 3.02
#